data_5e5801a0ecedbd41064107be7cf88067
#
_entry.id   5e5801a0ecedbd41064107be7cf88067
#
_cell.length_a   1.000
_cell.length_b   1.000
_cell.length_c   1.000
_cell.angle_alpha   90.00
_cell.angle_beta   90.00
_cell.angle_gamma   90.00
#
_symmetry.space_group_name_H-M   'P 1'
#
loop_
_entity.id
_entity.type
_entity.pdbx_description
1 polymer ?
#
loop_
_entity_poly.entity_id
_entity_poly.type
_entity_poly.pdbx_seq_one_letter_code
_entity_poly.pdbx_strand_id
1 'polypeptide(L)'
;GSIGTSSFDDVYTWDYVFNPYGKDKEEEHKIEGIVKNWNGGDLSWHATDATDSELTDGIGAQLAVDELKKFAKNGENFFLAVGLYRPHVPFVVPKKYFDLYNKEEVTVPDYDDAYLKTIPRKAAQTLRDKKNQINLPDSIAQIVLQAYYASNSFVDAQLGTILNALKETGLDKNTYVVFTSDHGYHMGERGHYQKRTLFDNATRVPLIISGPNIPSSTRNKTPVELIDLYPTLMDLTQNSTPSFVQGQ
;
A
#
# COMPACT_ATOMS: atom_id res chain seq x y z
N GLY A 1 8.49 -3.41 6.19
CA GLY A 1 9.91 -3.44 5.87
C GLY A 1 10.54 -2.08 6.05
N SER A 2 11.84 -2.02 6.23
CA SER A 2 12.56 -0.74 6.30
C SER A 2 12.97 -0.32 4.90
N ILE A 3 12.62 0.89 4.48
CA ILE A 3 13.06 1.47 3.20
C ILE A 3 14.60 1.48 3.14
N GLY A 4 15.18 1.07 2.03
CA GLY A 4 16.62 1.10 1.80
C GLY A 4 17.45 0.08 2.59
N THR A 5 16.84 -0.94 3.17
CA THR A 5 17.57 -2.05 3.79
C THR A 5 17.69 -3.21 2.80
N SER A 6 18.85 -3.34 2.16
CA SER A 6 19.28 -4.60 1.56
C SER A 6 19.74 -5.56 2.66
N SER A 7 19.73 -6.86 2.41
CA SER A 7 20.21 -7.97 3.27
C SER A 7 19.13 -8.78 4.03
N PHE A 8 17.85 -8.43 3.89
CA PHE A 8 16.75 -9.25 4.39
C PHE A 8 15.94 -9.93 3.26
N ASP A 9 16.41 -9.77 2.03
CA ASP A 9 15.78 -10.37 0.85
C ASP A 9 16.18 -11.84 0.74
N ASP A 10 15.25 -12.68 0.32
CA ASP A 10 15.55 -14.09 0.06
C ASP A 10 16.35 -14.23 -1.24
N VAL A 11 17.66 -14.39 -1.09
CA VAL A 11 18.61 -14.49 -2.20
C VAL A 11 18.41 -15.74 -3.07
N TYR A 12 17.60 -16.70 -2.63
CA TYR A 12 17.30 -17.91 -3.39
C TYR A 12 16.04 -17.78 -4.24
N THR A 13 15.17 -16.80 -3.90
CA THR A 13 13.91 -16.57 -4.62
C THR A 13 14.06 -15.55 -5.73
N TRP A 14 14.94 -14.56 -5.58
CA TRP A 14 15.04 -13.40 -6.46
C TRP A 14 16.36 -13.36 -7.23
N ASP A 15 16.28 -13.21 -8.55
CA ASP A 15 17.47 -12.94 -9.39
C ASP A 15 17.95 -11.50 -9.20
N TYR A 16 17.02 -10.57 -8.99
CA TYR A 16 17.29 -9.15 -8.75
C TYR A 16 16.40 -8.60 -7.67
N VAL A 17 16.99 -7.78 -6.79
CA VAL A 17 16.29 -7.02 -5.75
C VAL A 17 16.75 -5.58 -5.80
N PHE A 18 15.79 -4.66 -5.84
CA PHE A 18 16.02 -3.24 -5.75
C PHE A 18 15.35 -2.70 -4.48
N ASN A 19 16.13 -2.03 -3.65
CA ASN A 19 15.66 -1.35 -2.43
C ASN A 19 15.88 0.15 -2.59
N PRO A 20 14.97 0.88 -3.28
CA PRO A 20 15.13 2.29 -3.54
C PRO A 20 15.13 3.11 -2.25
N TYR A 21 15.82 4.23 -2.30
CA TYR A 21 15.92 5.19 -1.21
C TYR A 21 15.76 6.59 -1.79
N GLY A 22 14.69 7.28 -1.42
CA GLY A 22 14.33 8.57 -1.98
C GLY A 22 14.37 9.71 -0.95
N LYS A 23 14.05 10.92 -1.42
CA LYS A 23 13.98 12.14 -0.61
C LYS A 23 13.03 12.04 0.59
N ASP A 24 12.01 11.21 0.51
CA ASP A 24 11.12 10.92 1.64
C ASP A 24 11.86 10.36 2.87
N LYS A 25 13.06 9.81 2.67
CA LYS A 25 13.97 9.42 3.75
C LYS A 25 14.97 10.53 4.14
N GLU A 26 15.49 11.26 3.18
CA GLU A 26 16.40 12.36 3.42
C GLU A 26 15.72 13.51 4.19
N GLU A 27 14.42 13.70 3.94
CA GLU A 27 13.59 14.76 4.54
C GLU A 27 12.90 14.35 5.85
N GLU A 28 13.28 13.24 6.49
CA GLU A 28 12.70 12.80 7.77
C GLU A 28 12.72 13.88 8.86
N HIS A 29 13.70 14.78 8.83
CA HIS A 29 13.80 15.91 9.76
C HIS A 29 12.70 16.98 9.58
N LYS A 30 11.97 16.97 8.45
CA LYS A 30 10.88 17.89 8.14
C LYS A 30 9.50 17.33 8.50
N ILE A 31 9.43 16.05 8.90
CA ILE A 31 8.16 15.36 9.17
C ILE A 31 7.47 15.97 10.39
N GLU A 32 6.21 16.36 10.20
CA GLU A 32 5.30 16.74 11.28
C GLU A 32 4.51 15.51 11.73
N GLY A 33 4.02 15.51 12.97
CA GLY A 33 3.24 14.38 13.48
C GLY A 33 2.57 14.66 14.82
N ILE A 34 1.73 13.74 15.23
CA ILE A 34 1.02 13.81 16.52
C ILE A 34 1.97 13.63 17.72
N VAL A 35 3.15 13.07 17.50
CA VAL A 35 4.22 12.94 18.50
C VAL A 35 5.44 13.75 18.02
N LYS A 36 5.87 14.70 18.83
CA LYS A 36 7.06 15.53 18.52
C LYS A 36 8.32 14.66 18.54
N ASN A 37 9.20 14.89 17.56
CA ASN A 37 10.52 14.25 17.43
C ASN A 37 10.47 12.72 17.24
N TRP A 38 9.35 12.18 16.73
CA TRP A 38 9.22 10.77 16.42
C TRP A 38 9.11 10.54 14.90
N ASN A 39 10.11 9.90 14.34
CA ASN A 39 10.20 9.65 12.90
C ASN A 39 9.61 8.27 12.56
N GLY A 40 8.33 8.22 12.23
CA GLY A 40 7.79 7.15 11.41
C GLY A 40 6.95 6.03 12.03
N GLY A 41 6.70 5.98 13.34
CA GLY A 41 5.84 4.94 13.95
C GLY A 41 4.42 5.37 14.25
N ASP A 42 4.19 6.66 14.35
CA ASP A 42 2.89 7.29 14.62
C ASP A 42 2.39 8.07 13.40
N LEU A 43 1.15 8.58 13.50
CA LEU A 43 0.56 9.41 12.45
C LEU A 43 1.41 10.66 12.24
N SER A 44 2.02 10.73 11.08
CA SER A 44 2.96 11.77 10.71
C SER A 44 2.92 12.02 9.20
N TRP A 45 3.23 13.25 8.77
CA TRP A 45 3.06 13.69 7.40
C TRP A 45 4.10 14.73 7.00
N HIS A 46 4.32 14.87 5.71
CA HIS A 46 5.09 15.94 5.12
C HIS A 46 4.72 16.12 3.64
N ALA A 47 4.29 17.31 3.29
CA ALA A 47 4.07 17.72 1.90
C ALA A 47 5.41 18.22 1.34
N THR A 48 6.13 17.35 0.61
CA THR A 48 7.44 17.70 0.05
C THR A 48 7.34 18.45 -1.27
N ASP A 49 8.34 19.29 -1.56
CA ASP A 49 8.53 19.91 -2.87
C ASP A 49 9.23 18.98 -3.88
N ALA A 50 9.61 17.78 -3.47
CA ALA A 50 10.21 16.78 -4.35
C ALA A 50 9.24 16.33 -5.45
N THR A 51 9.79 15.91 -6.58
CA THR A 51 9.03 15.29 -7.67
C THR A 51 8.73 13.82 -7.36
N ASP A 52 7.78 13.23 -8.09
CA ASP A 52 7.43 11.81 -7.93
C ASP A 52 8.66 10.91 -8.06
N SER A 53 9.50 11.15 -9.06
CA SER A 53 10.70 10.35 -9.37
C SER A 53 11.84 10.49 -8.35
N GLU A 54 11.76 11.43 -7.43
CA GLU A 54 12.74 11.62 -6.35
C GLU A 54 12.33 10.89 -5.08
N LEU A 55 11.09 10.40 -4.98
CA LEU A 55 10.62 9.64 -3.83
C LEU A 55 10.80 8.13 -4.02
N THR A 56 10.89 7.41 -2.93
CA THR A 56 11.14 5.96 -2.91
C THR A 56 10.23 5.18 -3.84
N ASP A 57 8.92 5.40 -3.76
CA ASP A 57 7.94 4.68 -4.60
C ASP A 57 8.03 5.09 -6.08
N GLY A 58 8.33 6.35 -6.37
CA GLY A 58 8.56 6.82 -7.73
C GLY A 58 9.82 6.25 -8.36
N ILE A 59 10.92 6.16 -7.59
CA ILE A 59 12.14 5.48 -8.02
C ILE A 59 11.85 4.00 -8.29
N GLY A 60 11.11 3.33 -7.37
CA GLY A 60 10.70 1.93 -7.54
C GLY A 60 9.83 1.71 -8.78
N ALA A 61 8.89 2.62 -9.05
CA ALA A 61 8.06 2.57 -10.26
C ALA A 61 8.91 2.71 -11.54
N GLN A 62 9.88 3.63 -11.56
CA GLN A 62 10.77 3.79 -12.71
C GLN A 62 11.66 2.55 -12.93
N LEU A 63 12.20 1.95 -11.87
CA LEU A 63 12.93 0.69 -11.96
C LEU A 63 12.07 -0.44 -12.54
N ALA A 64 10.81 -0.55 -12.11
CA ALA A 64 9.88 -1.51 -12.69
C ALA A 64 9.63 -1.26 -14.18
N VAL A 65 9.49 -0.01 -14.61
CA VAL A 65 9.37 0.39 -16.02
C VAL A 65 10.60 -0.07 -16.83
N ASP A 66 11.79 0.13 -16.29
CA ASP A 66 13.03 -0.23 -16.98
C ASP A 66 13.17 -1.75 -17.12
N GLU A 67 12.80 -2.53 -16.09
CA GLU A 67 12.78 -3.99 -16.19
C GLU A 67 11.70 -4.49 -17.18
N LEU A 68 10.49 -3.91 -17.21
CA LEU A 68 9.47 -4.25 -18.20
C LEU A 68 9.96 -4.03 -19.64
N LYS A 69 10.64 -2.91 -19.90
CA LYS A 69 11.25 -2.65 -21.23
C LYS A 69 12.32 -3.66 -21.59
N LYS A 70 13.14 -4.08 -20.61
CA LYS A 70 14.18 -5.09 -20.79
C LYS A 70 13.56 -6.45 -21.10
N PHE A 71 12.55 -6.91 -20.35
CA PHE A 71 11.86 -8.17 -20.61
C PHE A 71 11.19 -8.19 -21.99
N ALA A 72 10.52 -7.09 -22.38
CA ALA A 72 9.95 -6.98 -23.71
C ALA A 72 11.00 -7.08 -24.82
N LYS A 73 12.14 -6.41 -24.65
CA LYS A 73 13.24 -6.43 -25.64
C LYS A 73 13.87 -7.82 -25.78
N ASN A 74 14.01 -8.54 -24.67
CA ASN A 74 14.69 -9.83 -24.64
C ASN A 74 13.74 -11.02 -24.90
N GLY A 75 12.43 -10.82 -24.82
CA GLY A 75 11.41 -11.87 -24.92
C GLY A 75 11.46 -12.84 -23.73
N GLU A 76 11.82 -12.34 -22.54
CA GLU A 76 11.97 -13.14 -21.33
C GLU A 76 10.65 -13.31 -20.60
N ASN A 77 10.40 -14.50 -20.06
CA ASN A 77 9.37 -14.70 -19.05
C ASN A 77 9.85 -14.11 -17.72
N PHE A 78 8.94 -13.50 -16.96
CA PHE A 78 9.30 -12.86 -15.71
C PHE A 78 8.23 -13.03 -14.63
N PHE A 79 8.67 -12.92 -13.39
CA PHE A 79 7.87 -12.63 -12.23
C PHE A 79 8.39 -11.32 -11.61
N LEU A 80 7.61 -10.26 -11.69
CA LEU A 80 7.97 -8.94 -11.19
C LEU A 80 7.09 -8.57 -10.00
N ALA A 81 7.67 -8.46 -8.83
CA ALA A 81 7.01 -7.98 -7.63
C ALA A 81 7.39 -6.51 -7.37
N VAL A 82 6.40 -5.62 -7.29
CA VAL A 82 6.61 -4.19 -7.01
C VAL A 82 5.93 -3.84 -5.70
N GLY A 83 6.73 -3.49 -4.70
CA GLY A 83 6.25 -3.00 -3.41
C GLY A 83 6.21 -1.48 -3.39
N LEU A 84 5.03 -0.92 -3.12
CA LEU A 84 4.82 0.50 -2.89
C LEU A 84 4.62 0.74 -1.41
N TYR A 85 5.42 1.63 -0.81
CA TYR A 85 5.38 1.87 0.64
C TYR A 85 4.18 2.70 1.07
N ARG A 86 3.77 3.66 0.24
CA ARG A 86 2.59 4.47 0.56
C ARG A 86 1.32 3.64 0.36
N PRO A 87 0.30 3.87 1.19
CA PRO A 87 0.12 4.91 2.20
C PRO A 87 0.62 4.55 3.61
N HIS A 88 1.76 3.88 3.80
CA HIS A 88 2.33 3.68 5.14
C HIS A 88 2.87 5.01 5.71
N VAL A 89 2.69 5.22 7.01
CA VAL A 89 3.31 6.37 7.72
C VAL A 89 4.84 6.29 7.68
N PRO A 90 5.53 7.42 7.67
CA PRO A 90 5.04 8.80 7.56
C PRO A 90 4.44 9.07 6.17
N PHE A 91 3.37 9.84 6.09
CA PHE A 91 2.72 10.21 4.82
C PHE A 91 3.53 11.33 4.14
N VAL A 92 4.63 10.97 3.49
CA VAL A 92 5.51 11.91 2.77
C VAL A 92 5.28 11.72 1.28
N VAL A 93 4.69 12.72 0.63
CA VAL A 93 4.40 12.73 -0.80
C VAL A 93 4.49 14.16 -1.34
N PRO A 94 4.65 14.33 -2.66
CA PRO A 94 4.69 15.65 -3.26
C PRO A 94 3.47 16.50 -2.92
N LYS A 95 3.70 17.77 -2.64
CA LYS A 95 2.67 18.76 -2.27
C LYS A 95 1.48 18.77 -3.23
N LYS A 96 1.69 18.56 -4.54
CA LYS A 96 0.63 18.51 -5.55
C LYS A 96 -0.49 17.51 -5.23
N TYR A 97 -0.19 16.42 -4.50
CA TYR A 97 -1.21 15.43 -4.09
C TYR A 97 -1.99 15.88 -2.86
N PHE A 98 -1.36 16.63 -1.94
CA PHE A 98 -2.08 17.29 -0.86
C PHE A 98 -3.06 18.34 -1.39
N ASP A 99 -2.65 19.09 -2.42
CA ASP A 99 -3.47 20.14 -3.04
C ASP A 99 -4.73 19.61 -3.75
N LEU A 100 -4.83 18.29 -3.99
CA LEU A 100 -6.05 17.65 -4.51
C LEU A 100 -7.20 17.63 -3.49
N TYR A 101 -6.90 17.77 -2.21
CA TYR A 101 -7.86 17.60 -1.12
C TYR A 101 -7.92 18.86 -0.26
N ASN A 102 -9.07 19.51 -0.25
CA ASN A 102 -9.29 20.61 0.69
C ASN A 102 -9.46 20.03 2.10
N LYS A 103 -8.54 20.32 2.99
CA LYS A 103 -8.52 19.79 4.36
C LYS A 103 -9.81 20.09 5.12
N GLU A 104 -10.38 21.27 4.95
CA GLU A 104 -11.60 21.73 5.62
C GLU A 104 -12.85 20.93 5.17
N GLU A 105 -12.79 20.30 4.00
CA GLU A 105 -13.89 19.49 3.44
C GLU A 105 -13.74 17.99 3.79
N VAL A 106 -12.62 17.61 4.39
CA VAL A 106 -12.39 16.22 4.80
C VAL A 106 -13.28 15.87 6.00
N THR A 107 -14.18 14.91 5.80
CA THR A 107 -15.07 14.42 6.86
C THR A 107 -14.31 13.49 7.80
N VAL A 108 -14.26 13.85 9.08
CA VAL A 108 -13.73 12.98 10.14
C VAL A 108 -14.82 11.97 10.53
N PRO A 109 -14.51 10.66 10.61
CA PRO A 109 -15.48 9.67 11.05
C PRO A 109 -15.97 9.95 12.48
N ASP A 110 -17.28 9.90 12.69
CA ASP A 110 -17.89 9.98 14.01
C ASP A 110 -17.47 8.79 14.87
N TYR A 111 -17.31 9.05 16.16
CA TYR A 111 -16.88 8.07 17.12
C TYR A 111 -17.70 8.14 18.43
N ASP A 112 -18.21 6.99 18.85
CA ASP A 112 -18.90 6.82 20.12
C ASP A 112 -18.31 5.62 20.90
N ASP A 113 -17.86 5.89 22.12
CA ASP A 113 -17.37 4.86 23.06
C ASP A 113 -18.46 3.84 23.47
N ALA A 114 -19.74 4.18 23.31
CA ALA A 114 -20.83 3.25 23.61
C ALA A 114 -20.73 1.97 22.75
N TYR A 115 -20.25 2.09 21.51
CA TYR A 115 -20.01 0.93 20.64
C TYR A 115 -19.08 -0.11 21.27
N LEU A 116 -18.06 0.32 22.02
CA LEU A 116 -17.11 -0.60 22.65
C LEU A 116 -17.74 -1.53 23.68
N LYS A 117 -18.88 -1.15 24.24
CA LYS A 117 -19.64 -1.97 25.19
C LYS A 117 -20.46 -3.07 24.51
N THR A 118 -20.66 -2.96 23.19
CA THR A 118 -21.47 -3.91 22.41
C THR A 118 -20.64 -5.03 21.79
N ILE A 119 -19.32 -4.96 21.87
CA ILE A 119 -18.39 -5.91 21.25
C ILE A 119 -17.56 -6.66 22.32
N PRO A 120 -16.94 -7.82 21.99
CA PRO A 120 -16.10 -8.55 22.91
C PRO A 120 -14.97 -7.68 23.47
N ARG A 121 -14.71 -7.81 24.78
CA ARG A 121 -13.70 -7.02 25.51
C ARG A 121 -12.34 -6.98 24.80
N LYS A 122 -11.89 -8.11 24.27
CA LYS A 122 -10.59 -8.19 23.56
C LYS A 122 -10.59 -7.34 22.28
N ALA A 123 -11.66 -7.37 21.51
CA ALA A 123 -11.82 -6.54 20.33
C ALA A 123 -11.81 -5.04 20.70
N ALA A 124 -12.56 -4.65 21.75
CA ALA A 124 -12.54 -3.27 22.24
C ALA A 124 -11.14 -2.81 22.68
N GLN A 125 -10.37 -3.69 23.31
CA GLN A 125 -8.99 -3.40 23.73
C GLN A 125 -8.08 -3.09 22.53
N THR A 126 -8.21 -3.80 21.40
CA THR A 126 -7.38 -3.54 20.20
C THR A 126 -7.63 -2.15 19.61
N LEU A 127 -8.87 -1.66 19.69
CA LEU A 127 -9.23 -0.30 19.25
C LEU A 127 -8.68 0.81 20.18
N ARG A 128 -8.11 0.45 21.34
CA ARG A 128 -7.59 1.38 22.38
C ARG A 128 -6.11 1.16 22.70
N ASP A 129 -5.43 0.41 21.85
CA ASP A 129 -4.01 0.06 22.06
C ASP A 129 -3.11 1.32 21.96
N LYS A 130 -3.34 2.19 20.99
CA LYS A 130 -2.56 3.42 20.78
C LYS A 130 -3.26 4.64 21.38
N LYS A 131 -3.05 4.88 22.66
CA LYS A 131 -3.72 5.94 23.43
C LYS A 131 -3.58 7.35 22.84
N ASN A 132 -2.47 7.66 22.23
CA ASN A 132 -2.20 8.97 21.61
C ASN A 132 -2.89 9.17 20.26
N GLN A 133 -3.60 8.16 19.75
CA GLN A 133 -4.32 8.20 18.47
C GLN A 133 -5.83 8.04 18.63
N ILE A 134 -6.31 7.95 19.85
CA ILE A 134 -7.73 7.82 20.15
C ILE A 134 -8.37 9.21 20.14
N ASN A 135 -9.49 9.34 19.43
CA ASN A 135 -10.29 10.54 19.43
C ASN A 135 -9.47 11.82 19.20
N LEU A 136 -8.75 11.84 18.07
CA LEU A 136 -7.96 13.02 17.70
C LEU A 136 -8.87 14.24 17.52
N PRO A 137 -8.41 15.45 17.88
CA PRO A 137 -9.11 16.67 17.52
C PRO A 137 -9.35 16.73 16.01
N ASP A 138 -10.51 17.20 15.57
CA ASP A 138 -10.89 17.24 14.15
C ASP A 138 -9.83 17.93 13.28
N SER A 139 -9.23 19.02 13.77
CA SER A 139 -8.18 19.74 13.07
C SER A 139 -6.94 18.88 12.77
N ILE A 140 -6.61 17.95 13.64
CA ILE A 140 -5.51 16.99 13.45
C ILE A 140 -5.97 15.82 12.60
N ALA A 141 -7.15 15.27 12.87
CA ALA A 141 -7.74 14.18 12.11
C ALA A 141 -7.89 14.55 10.62
N GLN A 142 -8.32 15.77 10.30
CA GLN A 142 -8.42 16.27 8.92
C GLN A 142 -7.06 16.30 8.20
N ILE A 143 -5.99 16.74 8.88
CA ILE A 143 -4.64 16.71 8.29
C ILE A 143 -4.19 15.28 8.02
N VAL A 144 -4.40 14.37 8.97
CA VAL A 144 -4.04 12.96 8.85
C VAL A 144 -4.79 12.30 7.68
N LEU A 145 -6.09 12.56 7.56
CA LEU A 145 -6.93 12.05 6.48
C LEU A 145 -6.52 12.62 5.12
N GLN A 146 -6.28 13.95 5.03
CA GLN A 146 -5.75 14.59 3.82
C GLN A 146 -4.44 13.95 3.38
N ALA A 147 -3.51 13.76 4.31
CA ALA A 147 -2.20 13.16 4.04
C ALA A 147 -2.31 11.69 3.56
N TYR A 148 -3.24 10.94 4.14
CA TYR A 148 -3.55 9.58 3.70
C TYR A 148 -4.13 9.56 2.28
N TYR A 149 -5.10 10.42 1.97
CA TYR A 149 -5.66 10.52 0.61
C TYR A 149 -4.62 10.96 -0.41
N ALA A 150 -3.79 11.95 -0.07
CA ALA A 150 -2.66 12.38 -0.89
C ALA A 150 -1.70 11.22 -1.19
N SER A 151 -1.40 10.40 -0.17
CA SER A 151 -0.54 9.22 -0.32
C SER A 151 -1.15 8.17 -1.24
N ASN A 152 -2.45 7.94 -1.16
CA ASN A 152 -3.14 7.02 -2.08
C ASN A 152 -3.11 7.54 -3.52
N SER A 153 -3.34 8.84 -3.75
CA SER A 153 -3.26 9.43 -5.09
C SER A 153 -1.85 9.37 -5.68
N PHE A 154 -0.82 9.51 -4.83
CA PHE A 154 0.57 9.34 -5.25
C PHE A 154 0.84 7.90 -5.69
N VAL A 155 0.41 6.90 -4.90
CA VAL A 155 0.57 5.48 -5.25
C VAL A 155 -0.18 5.13 -6.54
N ASP A 156 -1.39 5.63 -6.70
CA ASP A 156 -2.18 5.43 -7.92
C ASP A 156 -1.45 5.94 -9.16
N ALA A 157 -0.81 7.11 -9.06
CA ALA A 157 0.01 7.67 -10.15
C ALA A 157 1.24 6.79 -10.46
N GLN A 158 1.90 6.23 -9.42
CA GLN A 158 3.04 5.32 -9.64
C GLN A 158 2.59 4.00 -10.26
N LEU A 159 1.47 3.43 -9.80
CA LEU A 159 0.86 2.27 -10.42
C LEU A 159 0.50 2.53 -11.87
N GLY A 160 -0.09 3.71 -12.17
CA GLY A 160 -0.39 4.15 -13.53
C GLY A 160 0.84 4.16 -14.43
N THR A 161 1.99 4.63 -13.92
CA THR A 161 3.27 4.65 -14.63
C THR A 161 3.72 3.23 -15.02
N ILE A 162 3.62 2.27 -14.11
CA ILE A 162 3.98 0.87 -14.36
C ILE A 162 3.03 0.22 -15.38
N LEU A 163 1.71 0.41 -15.19
CA LEU A 163 0.71 -0.18 -16.09
C LEU A 163 0.78 0.41 -17.51
N ASN A 164 1.10 1.69 -17.64
CA ASN A 164 1.34 2.31 -18.95
C ASN A 164 2.56 1.69 -19.64
N ALA A 165 3.67 1.48 -18.94
CA ALA A 165 4.83 0.81 -19.50
C ALA A 165 4.53 -0.63 -19.93
N LEU A 166 3.76 -1.37 -19.13
CA LEU A 166 3.31 -2.72 -19.50
C LEU A 166 2.53 -2.72 -20.82
N LYS A 167 1.64 -1.75 -21.00
CA LYS A 167 0.86 -1.58 -22.22
C LYS A 167 1.70 -1.11 -23.41
N GLU A 168 2.57 -0.12 -23.21
CA GLU A 168 3.46 0.42 -24.26
C GLU A 168 4.44 -0.63 -24.79
N THR A 169 4.88 -1.53 -23.95
CA THR A 169 5.75 -2.65 -24.34
C THR A 169 4.99 -3.81 -24.99
N GLY A 170 3.65 -3.80 -24.93
CA GLY A 170 2.80 -4.89 -25.44
C GLY A 170 2.77 -6.13 -24.57
N LEU A 171 3.42 -6.10 -23.41
CA LEU A 171 3.46 -7.22 -22.44
C LEU A 171 2.09 -7.43 -21.77
N ASP A 172 1.21 -6.44 -21.74
CA ASP A 172 -0.15 -6.52 -21.21
C ASP A 172 -0.99 -7.66 -21.83
N LYS A 173 -0.64 -8.10 -23.03
CA LYS A 173 -1.35 -9.16 -23.77
C LYS A 173 -1.10 -10.57 -23.23
N ASN A 174 0.00 -10.77 -22.51
CA ASN A 174 0.42 -12.07 -22.00
C ASN A 174 0.94 -12.04 -20.55
N THR A 175 0.59 -11.00 -19.80
CA THR A 175 0.97 -10.83 -18.39
C THR A 175 -0.24 -10.81 -17.51
N TYR A 176 -0.24 -11.59 -16.44
CA TYR A 176 -1.18 -11.46 -15.35
C TYR A 176 -0.71 -10.37 -14.40
N VAL A 177 -1.60 -9.46 -14.06
CA VAL A 177 -1.36 -8.39 -13.09
C VAL A 177 -2.21 -8.68 -11.85
N VAL A 178 -1.57 -8.77 -10.71
CA VAL A 178 -2.24 -8.90 -9.40
C VAL A 178 -1.94 -7.67 -8.58
N PHE A 179 -2.99 -6.97 -8.15
CA PHE A 179 -2.90 -5.82 -7.25
C PHE A 179 -3.58 -6.16 -5.93
N THR A 180 -2.84 -6.01 -4.84
CA THR A 180 -3.34 -6.27 -3.49
C THR A 180 -2.59 -5.43 -2.46
N SER A 181 -2.95 -5.55 -1.18
CA SER A 181 -2.24 -5.01 -0.02
C SER A 181 -2.05 -6.09 1.03
N ASP A 182 -1.04 -5.96 1.88
CA ASP A 182 -0.76 -6.87 2.99
C ASP A 182 -1.79 -6.76 4.12
N HIS A 183 -2.36 -5.58 4.34
CA HIS A 183 -3.43 -5.30 5.31
C HIS A 183 -4.18 -4.02 4.92
N GLY A 184 -5.35 -3.85 5.51
CA GLY A 184 -6.09 -2.59 5.46
C GLY A 184 -5.62 -1.58 6.52
N TYR A 185 -6.41 -0.50 6.74
CA TYR A 185 -6.04 0.59 7.62
C TYR A 185 -7.27 1.32 8.17
N HIS A 186 -7.27 1.63 9.45
CA HIS A 186 -8.26 2.50 10.07
C HIS A 186 -7.86 3.97 9.93
N MET A 187 -8.83 4.82 9.62
CA MET A 187 -8.64 6.25 9.46
C MET A 187 -9.63 7.06 10.30
N GLY A 188 -9.79 6.67 11.56
CA GLY A 188 -10.65 7.34 12.54
C GLY A 188 -11.94 6.59 12.85
N GLU A 189 -12.31 5.56 12.07
CA GLU A 189 -13.48 4.76 12.37
C GLU A 189 -13.37 4.12 13.75
N ARG A 190 -14.43 4.24 14.53
CA ARG A 190 -14.47 3.81 15.96
C ARG A 190 -13.41 4.50 16.82
N GLY A 191 -12.95 5.70 16.41
CA GLY A 191 -11.88 6.46 17.08
C GLY A 191 -10.52 5.81 17.02
N HIS A 192 -10.30 4.89 16.08
CA HIS A 192 -9.04 4.16 15.91
C HIS A 192 -8.34 4.54 14.61
N TYR A 193 -7.02 4.58 14.66
CA TYR A 193 -6.16 4.78 13.50
C TYR A 193 -5.16 3.63 13.36
N GLN A 194 -4.67 3.43 12.13
CA GLN A 194 -3.73 2.39 11.77
C GLN A 194 -4.37 0.98 11.72
N LYS A 195 -3.57 -0.04 11.94
CA LYS A 195 -3.88 -1.47 11.80
C LYS A 195 -3.92 -2.16 13.17
N ARG A 196 -3.52 -3.38 13.29
CA ARG A 196 -3.43 -4.19 14.52
C ARG A 196 -4.78 -4.53 15.15
N THR A 197 -5.79 -4.68 14.32
CA THR A 197 -7.12 -5.17 14.71
C THR A 197 -7.57 -6.28 13.78
N LEU A 198 -8.61 -7.01 14.16
CA LEU A 198 -9.30 -7.98 13.30
C LEU A 198 -10.60 -7.43 12.70
N PHE A 199 -10.78 -6.13 12.70
CA PHE A 199 -11.91 -5.49 12.03
C PHE A 199 -11.66 -5.37 10.52
N ASP A 200 -12.73 -5.34 9.73
CA ASP A 200 -12.68 -5.24 8.26
C ASP A 200 -11.76 -4.13 7.76
N ASN A 201 -11.73 -2.99 8.45
CA ASN A 201 -10.83 -1.89 8.08
C ASN A 201 -9.35 -2.31 8.02
N ALA A 202 -8.93 -3.27 8.83
CA ALA A 202 -7.56 -3.75 8.86
C ALA A 202 -7.35 -5.08 8.10
N THR A 203 -8.39 -5.91 7.98
CA THR A 203 -8.26 -7.26 7.41
C THR A 203 -8.76 -7.37 5.97
N ARG A 204 -9.63 -6.45 5.54
CA ARG A 204 -10.14 -6.42 4.18
C ARG A 204 -9.26 -5.56 3.29
N VAL A 205 -8.68 -6.18 2.27
CA VAL A 205 -7.79 -5.53 1.30
C VAL A 205 -8.37 -5.58 -0.11
N PRO A 206 -7.98 -4.70 -1.01
CA PRO A 206 -8.28 -4.86 -2.43
C PRO A 206 -7.60 -6.12 -2.97
N LEU A 207 -8.27 -6.82 -3.87
CA LEU A 207 -7.67 -7.86 -4.71
C LEU A 207 -8.21 -7.70 -6.12
N ILE A 208 -7.33 -7.39 -7.05
CA ILE A 208 -7.65 -7.24 -8.46
C ILE A 208 -6.72 -8.14 -9.26
N ILE A 209 -7.28 -8.99 -10.09
CA ILE A 209 -6.52 -9.83 -11.03
C ILE A 209 -6.98 -9.49 -12.44
N SER A 210 -6.02 -9.19 -13.31
CA SER A 210 -6.27 -8.96 -14.73
C SER A 210 -5.23 -9.67 -15.58
N GLY A 211 -5.55 -9.98 -16.83
CA GLY A 211 -4.64 -10.65 -17.75
C GLY A 211 -5.35 -11.53 -18.76
N PRO A 212 -4.60 -12.36 -19.50
CA PRO A 212 -5.17 -13.25 -20.52
C PRO A 212 -6.27 -14.12 -19.96
N ASN A 213 -7.40 -14.18 -20.68
CA ASN A 213 -8.58 -15.01 -20.34
C ASN A 213 -9.27 -14.64 -19.00
N ILE A 214 -8.87 -13.58 -18.31
CA ILE A 214 -9.59 -13.08 -17.14
C ILE A 214 -10.78 -12.22 -17.63
N PRO A 215 -12.01 -12.53 -17.21
CA PRO A 215 -13.19 -11.74 -17.60
C PRO A 215 -13.07 -10.30 -17.10
N SER A 216 -13.24 -9.33 -17.99
CA SER A 216 -13.21 -7.91 -17.64
C SER A 216 -14.46 -7.49 -16.87
N SER A 217 -14.32 -6.49 -16.01
CA SER A 217 -15.45 -5.85 -15.29
C SER A 217 -16.29 -6.79 -14.43
N THR A 218 -15.75 -7.93 -14.01
CA THR A 218 -16.41 -8.86 -13.11
C THR A 218 -16.08 -8.57 -11.66
N ARG A 219 -17.02 -8.92 -10.77
CA ARG A 219 -16.82 -8.85 -9.32
C ARG A 219 -17.15 -10.20 -8.70
N ASN A 220 -16.18 -10.76 -7.98
CA ASN A 220 -16.40 -11.92 -7.12
C ASN A 220 -16.67 -11.45 -5.68
N LYS A 221 -17.67 -12.03 -5.02
CA LYS A 221 -18.04 -11.75 -3.62
C LYS A 221 -17.60 -12.86 -2.66
N THR A 222 -17.05 -13.94 -3.18
CA THR A 222 -16.52 -15.03 -2.35
C THR A 222 -15.31 -14.51 -1.55
N PRO A 223 -15.30 -14.68 -0.23
CA PRO A 223 -14.11 -14.37 0.56
C PRO A 223 -12.92 -15.25 0.12
N VAL A 224 -11.77 -14.64 0.01
CA VAL A 224 -10.49 -15.30 -0.28
C VAL A 224 -9.43 -14.79 0.69
N GLU A 225 -8.36 -15.54 0.85
CA GLU A 225 -7.26 -15.19 1.74
C GLU A 225 -5.99 -14.87 0.94
N LEU A 226 -5.05 -14.11 1.53
CA LEU A 226 -3.78 -13.80 0.86
C LEU A 226 -2.95 -15.05 0.56
N ILE A 227 -3.12 -16.13 1.34
CA ILE A 227 -2.45 -17.42 1.08
C ILE A 227 -2.92 -18.10 -0.21
N ASP A 228 -4.11 -17.73 -0.74
CA ASP A 228 -4.65 -18.28 -1.98
C ASP A 228 -3.98 -17.68 -3.22
N LEU A 229 -3.23 -16.58 -3.07
CA LEU A 229 -2.54 -15.93 -4.20
C LEU A 229 -1.51 -16.84 -4.85
N TYR A 230 -0.74 -17.57 -4.04
CA TYR A 230 0.31 -18.45 -4.56
C TYR A 230 -0.28 -19.56 -5.45
N PRO A 231 -1.20 -20.43 -4.98
CA PRO A 231 -1.78 -21.47 -5.83
C PRO A 231 -2.57 -20.89 -7.01
N THR A 232 -3.25 -19.75 -6.85
CA THR A 232 -3.94 -19.07 -7.95
C THR A 232 -2.96 -18.66 -9.07
N LEU A 233 -1.80 -18.09 -8.71
CA LEU A 233 -0.79 -17.72 -9.70
C LEU A 233 -0.17 -18.93 -10.37
N MET A 234 0.06 -20.02 -9.64
CA MET A 234 0.55 -21.28 -10.21
C MET A 234 -0.45 -21.84 -11.22
N ASP A 235 -1.74 -21.84 -10.91
CA ASP A 235 -2.79 -22.32 -11.83
C ASP A 235 -2.88 -21.44 -13.09
N LEU A 236 -2.96 -20.10 -12.91
CA LEU A 236 -3.02 -19.15 -14.02
C LEU A 236 -1.83 -19.27 -14.97
N THR A 237 -0.65 -19.60 -14.45
CA THR A 237 0.59 -19.77 -15.24
C THR A 237 0.87 -21.22 -15.64
N GLN A 238 -0.07 -22.14 -15.40
CA GLN A 238 0.01 -23.56 -15.72
C GLN A 238 1.21 -24.27 -15.06
N ASN A 239 1.57 -23.83 -13.87
CA ASN A 239 2.60 -24.45 -13.04
C ASN A 239 1.98 -25.33 -11.95
N SER A 240 2.72 -26.30 -11.45
CA SER A 240 2.28 -27.18 -10.38
C SER A 240 2.41 -26.50 -9.01
N THR A 241 1.35 -26.50 -8.22
CA THR A 241 1.41 -26.06 -6.85
C THR A 241 2.05 -27.12 -5.94
N PRO A 242 3.09 -26.81 -5.18
CA PRO A 242 3.68 -27.75 -4.22
C PRO A 242 2.68 -28.22 -3.18
N SER A 243 2.73 -29.50 -2.79
CA SER A 243 1.76 -30.13 -1.88
C SER A 243 1.76 -29.58 -0.44
N PHE A 244 2.78 -28.81 -0.06
CA PHE A 244 2.85 -28.17 1.27
C PHE A 244 2.17 -26.80 1.32
N VAL A 245 1.72 -26.25 0.19
CA VAL A 245 0.99 -24.97 0.14
C VAL A 245 -0.41 -25.16 0.70
N GLN A 246 -0.83 -24.25 1.59
CA GLN A 246 -2.10 -24.35 2.32
C GLN A 246 -3.26 -23.60 1.64
N GLY A 247 -2.97 -22.62 0.77
CA GLY A 247 -3.98 -21.88 0.01
C GLY A 247 -4.69 -22.77 -1.03
N GLN A 248 -5.85 -22.31 -1.51
CA GLN A 248 -6.71 -23.02 -2.47
C GLN A 248 -6.82 -22.25 -3.79
#